data_3ec035b0e13549f06fbb0eb4f7bb01f9
#
_entry.id   3ec035b0e13549f06fbb0eb4f7bb01f9
#
_cell.length_a   1.000
_cell.length_b   1.000
_cell.length_c   1.000
_cell.angle_alpha   90.00
_cell.angle_beta   90.00
_cell.angle_gamma   90.00
#
_symmetry.space_group_name_H-M   'P 1'
#
loop_
_entity.id
_entity.type
_entity.pdbx_description
1 polymer ?
#
loop_
_entity_poly.entity_id
_entity_poly.type
_entity_poly.pdbx_seq_one_letter_code
_entity_poly.pdbx_strand_id
1 'polypeptide(L)'
;YVIEGSLDGREWFVLEDRSSSDKDAPNAYIQLEEPKAARYVRYRNVSISSPYLAISDIRVVGKGRGEVPAKVQGLTARRYDNGKSVDLRWDAAEGAQGYNVRWGIAPDKLYSSWLLYDDNELTLRCLVKGQEYYIQVEAFNANGISQVSETIRLQ
;
A
#
# COMPACT_ATOMS: atom_id res chain seq x y z
N TYR A 1 9.44 -6.56 19.90
CA TYR A 1 10.25 -6.31 18.71
C TYR A 1 10.79 -4.90 18.68
N VAL A 2 11.79 -4.65 17.83
CA VAL A 2 12.34 -3.33 17.57
C VAL A 2 12.38 -3.10 16.06
N ILE A 3 11.99 -1.91 15.62
CA ILE A 3 12.17 -1.45 14.24
C ILE A 3 13.39 -0.52 14.21
N GLU A 4 14.32 -0.81 13.35
CA GLU A 4 15.58 -0.08 13.24
C GLU A 4 15.80 0.43 11.83
N GLY A 5 16.41 1.59 11.71
CA GLY A 5 16.80 2.21 10.46
C GLY A 5 18.32 2.29 10.33
N SER A 6 18.80 2.32 9.09
CA SER A 6 20.23 2.53 8.78
C SER A 6 20.38 3.28 7.47
N LEU A 7 21.44 4.08 7.34
CA LEU A 7 21.83 4.74 6.09
C LEU A 7 22.78 3.88 5.25
N ASP A 8 23.57 3.03 5.87
CA ASP A 8 24.66 2.28 5.23
C ASP A 8 24.53 0.75 5.38
N GLY A 9 23.53 0.29 6.16
CA GLY A 9 23.32 -1.13 6.46
C GLY A 9 24.28 -1.69 7.53
N ARG A 10 25.12 -0.85 8.14
CA ARG A 10 26.11 -1.22 9.15
C ARG A 10 25.77 -0.63 10.52
N GLU A 11 25.60 0.68 10.58
CA GLU A 11 25.16 1.39 11.78
C GLU A 11 23.66 1.50 11.81
N TRP A 12 23.05 1.10 12.94
CA TRP A 12 21.60 1.00 13.10
C TRP A 12 21.15 1.89 14.26
N PHE A 13 20.07 2.62 14.04
CA PHE A 13 19.40 3.43 15.05
C PHE A 13 17.94 2.98 15.22
N VAL A 14 17.42 3.12 16.43
CA VAL A 14 16.05 2.71 16.73
C VAL A 14 15.08 3.71 16.12
N LEU A 15 14.13 3.19 15.38
CA LEU A 15 12.95 3.91 14.89
C LEU A 15 11.79 3.75 15.86
N GLU A 16 11.54 2.53 16.33
CA GLU A 16 10.50 2.22 17.29
C GLU A 16 10.91 1.03 18.15
N ASP A 17 10.73 1.13 19.46
CA ASP A 17 10.99 0.04 20.40
C ASP A 17 9.69 -0.45 21.04
N ARG A 18 9.30 -1.65 20.69
CA ARG A 18 8.17 -2.40 21.25
C ARG A 18 8.62 -3.65 22.01
N SER A 19 9.86 -3.66 22.47
CA SER A 19 10.45 -4.84 23.14
C SER A 19 9.77 -5.19 24.47
N SER A 20 9.20 -4.20 25.14
CA SER A 20 8.46 -4.36 26.40
C SER A 20 6.94 -4.42 26.22
N SER A 21 6.44 -4.42 24.97
CA SER A 21 4.98 -4.49 24.74
C SER A 21 4.47 -5.91 24.98
N ASP A 22 3.44 -6.01 25.78
CA ASP A 22 2.66 -7.23 26.05
C ASP A 22 1.40 -7.34 25.17
N LYS A 23 1.21 -6.36 24.27
CA LYS A 23 0.04 -6.32 23.39
C LYS A 23 0.27 -7.15 22.14
N ASP A 24 -0.61 -8.11 21.90
CA ASP A 24 -0.74 -8.76 20.62
C ASP A 24 -1.48 -7.83 19.66
N ALA A 25 -0.77 -7.37 18.62
CA ALA A 25 -1.32 -6.46 17.62
C ALA A 25 -1.12 -7.09 16.23
N PRO A 26 -2.14 -7.76 15.68
CA PRO A 26 -2.04 -8.40 14.37
C PRO A 26 -1.80 -7.39 13.23
N ASN A 27 -2.16 -6.12 13.44
CA ASN A 27 -1.88 -5.02 12.52
C ASN A 27 -1.27 -3.85 13.31
N ALA A 28 0.04 -3.77 13.35
CA ALA A 28 0.73 -2.67 14.00
C ALA A 28 0.95 -1.51 13.03
N TYR A 29 0.48 -0.33 13.39
CA TYR A 29 0.80 0.92 12.72
C TYR A 29 1.76 1.73 13.58
N ILE A 30 2.88 2.12 13.01
CA ILE A 30 3.92 2.89 13.68
C ILE A 30 4.09 4.21 12.94
N GLN A 31 3.82 5.29 13.63
CA GLN A 31 4.06 6.64 13.13
C GLN A 31 5.18 7.28 13.94
N LEU A 32 6.26 7.66 13.28
CA LEU A 32 7.34 8.39 13.91
C LEU A 32 6.89 9.83 14.21
N GLU A 33 7.22 10.35 15.38
CA GLU A 33 6.96 11.75 15.75
C GLU A 33 7.72 12.70 14.81
N GLU A 34 8.96 12.34 14.49
CA GLU A 34 9.78 13.05 13.52
C GLU A 34 10.26 12.11 12.43
N PRO A 35 10.23 12.53 11.15
CA PRO A 35 10.78 11.75 10.05
C PRO A 35 12.28 11.51 10.24
N LYS A 36 12.72 10.27 10.08
CA LYS A 36 14.14 9.89 10.12
C LYS A 36 14.58 9.37 8.76
N ALA A 37 15.71 9.86 8.26
CA ALA A 37 16.28 9.35 7.02
C ALA A 37 16.83 7.95 7.23
N ALA A 38 16.38 6.99 6.43
CA ALA A 38 16.89 5.64 6.40
C ALA A 38 16.88 5.09 4.97
N ARG A 39 17.92 4.36 4.60
CA ARG A 39 17.98 3.59 3.35
C ARG A 39 17.57 2.15 3.58
N TYR A 40 17.77 1.65 4.78
CA TYR A 40 17.45 0.30 5.21
C TYR A 40 16.55 0.36 6.44
N VAL A 41 15.56 -0.49 6.47
CA VAL A 41 14.70 -0.71 7.63
C VAL A 41 14.71 -2.20 7.94
N ARG A 42 14.86 -2.56 9.21
CA ARG A 42 14.76 -3.95 9.65
C ARG A 42 13.84 -4.10 10.84
N TYR A 43 13.13 -5.19 10.83
CA TYR A 43 12.44 -5.72 12.00
C TYR A 43 13.42 -6.63 12.76
N ARG A 44 13.58 -6.40 14.04
CA ARG A 44 14.36 -7.25 14.93
C ARG A 44 13.46 -7.80 16.02
N ASN A 45 13.32 -9.12 16.03
CA ASN A 45 12.58 -9.79 17.08
C ASN A 45 13.39 -9.81 18.38
N VAL A 46 12.75 -9.50 19.52
CA VAL A 46 13.37 -9.52 20.85
C VAL A 46 12.89 -10.72 21.65
N SER A 47 11.58 -10.97 21.63
CA SER A 47 10.99 -12.10 22.33
C SER A 47 9.74 -12.57 21.58
N ILE A 48 9.58 -13.87 21.46
CA ILE A 48 8.38 -14.53 20.94
C ILE A 48 7.99 -15.67 21.88
N SER A 49 6.69 -15.84 22.06
CA SER A 49 6.12 -16.94 22.84
C SER A 49 6.10 -18.27 22.07
N SER A 50 6.31 -18.24 20.76
CA SER A 50 6.29 -19.39 19.85
C SER A 50 7.60 -19.49 19.08
N PRO A 51 8.09 -20.69 18.77
CA PRO A 51 9.27 -20.87 17.90
C PRO A 51 9.01 -20.41 16.44
N TYR A 52 7.76 -20.12 16.09
CA TYR A 52 7.37 -19.72 14.75
C TYR A 52 7.02 -18.23 14.73
N LEU A 53 7.83 -17.45 14.03
CA LEU A 53 7.52 -16.07 13.69
C LEU A 53 7.00 -16.02 12.25
N ALA A 54 5.83 -15.46 12.05
CA ALA A 54 5.29 -15.17 10.73
C ALA A 54 4.92 -13.69 10.65
N ILE A 55 5.45 -13.01 9.63
CA ILE A 55 5.08 -11.64 9.28
C ILE A 55 4.49 -11.70 7.87
N SER A 56 3.22 -11.35 7.73
CA SER A 56 2.52 -11.42 6.45
C SER A 56 2.88 -10.26 5.52
N ASP A 57 3.19 -9.09 6.08
CA ASP A 57 3.53 -7.90 5.31
C ASP A 57 4.29 -6.89 6.18
N ILE A 58 5.22 -6.15 5.59
CA ILE A 58 5.87 -4.97 6.18
C ILE A 58 5.84 -3.87 5.15
N ARG A 59 5.18 -2.77 5.47
CA ARG A 59 5.13 -1.58 4.64
C ARG A 59 5.88 -0.45 5.30
N VAL A 60 6.79 0.16 4.56
CA VAL A 60 7.50 1.35 4.99
C VAL A 60 7.02 2.52 4.15
N VAL A 61 6.44 3.51 4.82
CA VAL A 61 5.97 4.73 4.18
C VAL A 61 6.94 5.85 4.54
N GLY A 62 7.46 6.52 3.53
CA GLY A 62 8.39 7.63 3.69
C GLY A 62 7.88 8.88 3.00
N LYS A 63 8.49 10.02 3.35
CA LYS A 63 8.29 11.29 2.65
C LYS A 63 9.64 11.74 2.12
N GLY A 64 9.86 11.51 0.83
CA GLY A 64 11.03 12.04 0.13
C GLY A 64 10.97 13.56 -0.03
N ARG A 65 12.03 14.13 -0.58
CA ARG A 65 12.14 15.58 -0.87
C ARG A 65 11.86 15.92 -2.34
N GLY A 66 11.59 14.92 -3.17
CA GLY A 66 11.27 15.07 -4.57
C GLY A 66 9.76 15.24 -4.81
N GLU A 67 9.39 15.26 -6.08
CA GLU A 67 7.99 15.37 -6.49
C GLU A 67 7.24 14.07 -6.30
N VAL A 68 5.99 14.15 -5.87
CA VAL A 68 5.07 13.03 -5.86
C VAL A 68 4.65 12.71 -7.30
N PRO A 69 4.15 11.48 -7.59
CA PRO A 69 3.70 11.15 -8.94
C PRO A 69 2.55 12.04 -9.42
N ALA A 70 2.43 12.17 -10.74
CA ALA A 70 1.26 12.79 -11.35
C ALA A 70 -0.03 12.02 -11.02
N LYS A 71 -1.17 12.73 -11.06
CA LYS A 71 -2.49 12.11 -10.90
C LYS A 71 -2.72 11.07 -11.99
N VAL A 72 -3.20 9.89 -11.60
CA VAL A 72 -3.55 8.82 -12.55
C VAL A 72 -4.72 9.26 -13.44
N GLN A 73 -4.56 9.07 -14.74
CA GLN A 73 -5.54 9.39 -15.79
C GLN A 73 -5.95 8.12 -16.52
N GLY A 74 -6.99 8.21 -17.34
CA GLY A 74 -7.39 7.15 -18.27
C GLY A 74 -7.87 5.87 -17.59
N LEU A 75 -8.29 5.91 -16.31
CA LEU A 75 -8.80 4.72 -15.64
C LEU A 75 -10.05 4.20 -16.34
N THR A 76 -9.97 2.94 -16.77
CA THR A 76 -11.06 2.21 -17.41
C THR A 76 -11.29 0.87 -16.71
N ALA A 77 -12.51 0.34 -16.80
CA ALA A 77 -12.88 -0.95 -16.24
C ALA A 77 -13.74 -1.73 -17.24
N ARG A 78 -13.42 -3.00 -17.46
CA ARG A 78 -14.18 -3.92 -18.27
C ARG A 78 -14.58 -5.12 -17.44
N ARG A 79 -15.85 -5.23 -17.09
CA ARG A 79 -16.38 -6.38 -16.35
C ARG A 79 -16.55 -7.58 -17.30
N TYR A 80 -16.22 -8.75 -16.83
CA TYR A 80 -16.42 -10.00 -17.56
C TYR A 80 -17.87 -10.47 -17.47
N ASP A 81 -18.31 -11.29 -18.43
CA ASP A 81 -19.66 -11.86 -18.45
C ASP A 81 -19.99 -12.72 -17.23
N ASN A 82 -18.96 -13.26 -16.58
CA ASN A 82 -19.14 -13.99 -15.32
C ASN A 82 -19.59 -13.09 -14.15
N GLY A 83 -19.50 -11.77 -14.31
CA GLY A 83 -19.84 -10.76 -13.34
C GLY A 83 -18.97 -10.73 -12.07
N LYS A 84 -17.92 -11.55 -12.00
CA LYS A 84 -17.03 -11.70 -10.84
C LYS A 84 -15.62 -11.16 -11.08
N SER A 85 -15.27 -10.90 -12.34
CA SER A 85 -13.96 -10.41 -12.72
C SER A 85 -14.07 -9.09 -13.47
N VAL A 86 -13.04 -8.25 -13.35
CA VAL A 86 -12.91 -6.98 -14.03
C VAL A 86 -11.45 -6.74 -14.40
N ASP A 87 -11.22 -6.31 -15.64
CA ASP A 87 -9.95 -5.75 -16.06
C ASP A 87 -9.97 -4.25 -15.84
N LEU A 88 -8.97 -3.77 -15.15
CA LEU A 88 -8.71 -2.36 -14.93
C LEU A 88 -7.46 -1.97 -15.70
N ARG A 89 -7.48 -0.80 -16.33
CA ARG A 89 -6.33 -0.19 -17.01
C ARG A 89 -6.34 1.30 -16.80
N TRP A 90 -5.17 1.89 -16.75
CA TRP A 90 -4.96 3.33 -16.63
C TRP A 90 -3.70 3.77 -17.35
N ASP A 91 -3.56 5.06 -17.57
CA ASP A 91 -2.35 5.61 -18.17
C ASP A 91 -1.21 5.59 -17.14
N ALA A 92 -0.01 5.25 -17.58
CA ALA A 92 1.17 5.31 -16.72
C ALA A 92 1.39 6.75 -16.24
N ALA A 93 1.40 6.94 -14.91
CA ALA A 93 1.58 8.25 -14.32
C ALA A 93 3.07 8.61 -14.24
N GLU A 94 3.42 9.83 -14.65
CA GLU A 94 4.80 10.32 -14.57
C GLU A 94 5.30 10.29 -13.12
N GLY A 95 6.50 9.77 -12.93
CA GLY A 95 7.14 9.66 -11.62
C GLY A 95 6.61 8.53 -10.72
N ALA A 96 5.68 7.70 -11.21
CA ALA A 96 5.18 6.57 -10.45
C ALA A 96 6.20 5.44 -10.33
N GLN A 97 6.30 4.83 -9.14
CA GLN A 97 6.99 3.56 -8.88
C GLN A 97 6.00 2.42 -8.67
N GLY A 98 4.73 2.75 -8.47
CA GLY A 98 3.67 1.79 -8.32
C GLY A 98 2.32 2.47 -8.12
N TYR A 99 1.30 1.65 -7.97
CA TYR A 99 -0.10 2.07 -7.87
C TYR A 99 -0.81 1.34 -6.74
N ASN A 100 -1.72 2.06 -6.11
CA ASN A 100 -2.67 1.49 -5.16
C ASN A 100 -4.07 1.57 -5.78
N VAL A 101 -4.62 0.43 -6.16
CA VAL A 101 -5.98 0.30 -6.64
C VAL A 101 -6.90 0.09 -5.46
N ARG A 102 -7.91 0.93 -5.31
CA ARG A 102 -8.88 0.85 -4.22
C ARG A 102 -10.27 0.62 -4.79
N TRP A 103 -11.04 -0.25 -4.16
CA TRP A 103 -12.42 -0.49 -4.56
C TRP A 103 -13.33 -0.79 -3.38
N GLY A 104 -14.62 -0.61 -3.59
CA GLY A 104 -15.63 -0.85 -2.58
C GLY A 104 -17.04 -0.63 -3.12
N ILE A 105 -18.03 -0.74 -2.26
CA ILE A 105 -19.45 -0.76 -2.61
C ILE A 105 -20.12 0.62 -2.61
N ALA A 106 -19.38 1.65 -2.21
CA ALA A 106 -19.83 3.04 -2.27
C ALA A 106 -18.62 3.96 -2.44
N PRO A 107 -18.77 5.21 -2.95
CA PRO A 107 -17.65 6.13 -3.18
C PRO A 107 -16.82 6.43 -1.90
N ASP A 108 -17.47 6.42 -0.75
CA ASP A 108 -16.90 6.64 0.57
C ASP A 108 -16.52 5.33 1.31
N LYS A 109 -16.70 4.17 0.67
CA LYS A 109 -16.48 2.83 1.25
C LYS A 109 -15.56 1.97 0.39
N LEU A 110 -14.37 2.49 0.09
CA LEU A 110 -13.33 1.79 -0.68
C LEU A 110 -12.41 1.03 0.30
N TYR A 111 -12.91 -0.04 0.89
CA TYR A 111 -12.21 -0.78 1.94
C TYR A 111 -11.23 -1.84 1.44
N SER A 112 -11.29 -2.19 0.16
CA SER A 112 -10.36 -3.13 -0.47
C SER A 112 -9.28 -2.37 -1.21
N SER A 113 -8.05 -2.90 -1.20
CA SER A 113 -6.94 -2.32 -1.94
C SER A 113 -5.99 -3.39 -2.48
N TRP A 114 -5.30 -3.04 -3.56
CA TRP A 114 -4.26 -3.85 -4.16
C TRP A 114 -3.10 -2.96 -4.59
N LEU A 115 -1.89 -3.32 -4.17
CA LEU A 115 -0.66 -2.63 -4.58
C LEU A 115 -0.05 -3.34 -5.79
N LEU A 116 0.35 -2.53 -6.78
CA LEU A 116 1.08 -2.97 -7.96
C LEU A 116 2.38 -2.19 -8.08
N TYR A 117 3.40 -2.85 -8.60
CA TYR A 117 4.67 -2.26 -8.98
C TYR A 117 4.90 -2.55 -10.45
N ASP A 118 5.44 -1.57 -11.17
CA ASP A 118 5.86 -1.70 -12.57
C ASP A 118 4.75 -2.10 -13.57
N ASP A 119 3.48 -1.95 -13.20
CA ASP A 119 2.34 -2.31 -14.05
C ASP A 119 1.20 -1.28 -13.91
N ASN A 120 0.46 -1.04 -14.99
CA ASN A 120 -0.68 -0.12 -15.05
C ASN A 120 -1.98 -0.81 -15.48
N GLU A 121 -2.06 -2.12 -15.24
CA GLU A 121 -3.27 -2.91 -15.40
C GLU A 121 -3.44 -3.94 -14.28
N LEU A 122 -4.68 -4.28 -13.97
CA LEU A 122 -5.02 -5.25 -12.92
C LEU A 122 -6.30 -6.00 -13.27
N THR A 123 -6.26 -7.34 -13.18
CA THR A 123 -7.47 -8.15 -13.20
C THR A 123 -7.91 -8.51 -11.78
N LEU A 124 -9.00 -7.93 -11.31
CA LEU A 124 -9.66 -8.35 -10.07
C LEU A 124 -10.61 -9.53 -10.35
N ARG A 125 -10.55 -10.56 -9.50
CA ARG A 125 -11.38 -11.79 -9.63
C ARG A 125 -12.23 -12.09 -8.40
N CYS A 126 -12.47 -11.08 -7.57
CA CYS A 126 -13.08 -11.21 -6.25
C CYS A 126 -14.42 -10.48 -6.11
N LEU A 127 -15.02 -10.05 -7.23
CA LEU A 127 -16.25 -9.27 -7.19
C LEU A 127 -17.49 -10.16 -7.03
N VAL A 128 -18.54 -9.61 -6.42
CA VAL A 128 -19.84 -10.26 -6.32
C VAL A 128 -20.66 -9.92 -7.57
N LYS A 129 -21.26 -10.95 -8.18
CA LYS A 129 -22.12 -10.77 -9.36
C LYS A 129 -23.33 -9.92 -9.00
N GLY A 130 -23.60 -8.89 -9.82
CA GLY A 130 -24.72 -7.97 -9.64
C GLY A 130 -24.49 -6.88 -8.58
N GLN A 131 -23.38 -6.91 -7.85
CA GLN A 131 -22.99 -5.84 -6.95
C GLN A 131 -22.30 -4.72 -7.72
N GLU A 132 -22.71 -3.49 -7.48
CA GLU A 132 -22.05 -2.29 -7.96
C GLU A 132 -20.77 -2.03 -7.16
N TYR A 133 -19.72 -1.58 -7.86
CA TYR A 133 -18.46 -1.20 -7.24
C TYR A 133 -18.00 0.18 -7.70
N TYR A 134 -17.26 0.84 -6.84
CA TYR A 134 -16.56 2.09 -7.08
C TYR A 134 -15.06 1.84 -7.00
N ILE A 135 -14.29 2.38 -7.93
CA ILE A 135 -12.88 2.09 -8.10
C ILE A 135 -12.11 3.39 -8.27
N GLN A 136 -10.99 3.51 -7.59
CA GLN A 136 -10.02 4.59 -7.70
C GLN A 136 -8.61 4.01 -7.76
N VAL A 137 -7.71 4.77 -8.38
CA VAL A 137 -6.28 4.45 -8.42
C VAL A 137 -5.49 5.67 -8.00
N GLU A 138 -4.48 5.47 -7.18
CA GLU A 138 -3.48 6.46 -6.83
C GLU A 138 -2.09 5.92 -7.15
N ALA A 139 -1.19 6.76 -7.62
CA ALA A 139 0.19 6.42 -7.86
C ALA A 139 1.04 6.76 -6.64
N PHE A 140 2.14 6.05 -6.44
CA PHE A 140 3.08 6.36 -5.36
C PHE A 140 4.54 6.25 -5.83
N ASN A 141 5.40 6.94 -5.14
CA ASN A 141 6.85 6.83 -5.22
C ASN A 141 7.49 7.08 -3.85
N ALA A 142 8.83 7.15 -3.79
CA ALA A 142 9.56 7.43 -2.55
C ALA A 142 9.26 8.82 -1.94
N ASN A 143 8.63 9.73 -2.68
CA ASN A 143 8.33 11.10 -2.24
C ASN A 143 6.90 11.26 -1.73
N GLY A 144 6.01 10.31 -2.03
CA GLY A 144 4.64 10.33 -1.55
C GLY A 144 3.63 9.70 -2.53
N ILE A 145 2.38 10.06 -2.34
CA ILE A 145 1.23 9.52 -3.07
C ILE A 145 0.62 10.65 -3.91
N SER A 146 0.21 10.33 -5.13
CA SER A 146 -0.48 11.26 -6.03
C SER A 146 -1.87 11.63 -5.52
N GLN A 147 -2.49 12.60 -6.17
CA GLN A 147 -3.94 12.74 -6.10
C GLN A 147 -4.60 11.48 -6.69
N VAL A 148 -5.74 11.08 -6.12
CA VAL A 148 -6.52 9.95 -6.63
C VAL A 148 -7.08 10.22 -8.02
N SER A 149 -7.23 9.18 -8.83
CA SER A 149 -7.92 9.23 -10.11
C SER A 149 -9.38 9.69 -9.96
N GLU A 150 -10.04 9.95 -11.07
CA GLU A 150 -11.51 10.00 -11.05
C GLU A 150 -12.06 8.63 -10.59
N THR A 151 -13.18 8.68 -9.87
CA THR A 151 -13.87 7.46 -9.43
C THR A 151 -14.66 6.89 -10.57
N ILE A 152 -14.41 5.64 -10.92
CA ILE A 152 -15.29 4.94 -11.87
C ILE A 152 -16.29 4.07 -11.12
N ARG A 153 -17.49 4.00 -11.69
CA ARG A 153 -18.59 3.15 -11.23
C ARG A 153 -18.69 1.94 -12.15
N LEU A 154 -18.56 0.75 -11.58
CA LEU A 154 -18.66 -0.53 -12.26
C LEU A 154 -20.00 -1.19 -11.91
N GLN A 155 -20.85 -1.37 -12.91
CA GLN A 155 -22.12 -2.09 -12.79
C GLN A 155 -22.00 -3.57 -13.15
#